data_f7c1ee08357c9fd18b887c2c8456c5eb
#
_entry.id   f7c1ee08357c9fd18b887c2c8456c5eb
#
_cell.length_a   1.000
_cell.length_b   1.000
_cell.length_c   1.000
_cell.angle_alpha   90.00
_cell.angle_beta   90.00
_cell.angle_gamma   90.00
#
_symmetry.space_group_name_H-M   'P 1'
#
loop_
_entity.id
_entity.type
_entity.pdbx_description
1 polymer ?
#
loop_
_entity_poly.entity_id
_entity_poly.type
_entity_poly.pdbx_seq_one_letter_code
_entity_poly.pdbx_strand_id
1 'polypeptide(L)'
;RVLKNEFRLGMKYSHRLSGHTKMGIYYFDEKSENWNYVKTKNNPSKNILTANLDQFHAVTIIQDLVPPQILNTYPASGGHYEGKEIKKLIIDIEDTISGIEPKEKSISIKLNGTKLFCAYQPVKKQITYDLDRGLNDGEHTLDITIIDRVGNQTNRLIYFTCK
;
A
#
# COMPACT_ATOMS: atom_id res chain seq x y z
N ARG A 1 18.28 -15.28 -16.66
CA ARG A 1 17.80 -15.34 -18.06
C ARG A 1 16.30 -15.11 -18.05
N VAL A 2 15.82 -14.00 -18.60
CA VAL A 2 14.38 -13.73 -18.76
C VAL A 2 13.81 -14.72 -19.80
N LEU A 3 12.69 -15.36 -19.45
CA LEU A 3 12.01 -16.27 -20.37
C LEU A 3 11.22 -15.46 -21.41
N LYS A 4 11.09 -16.00 -22.63
CA LYS A 4 10.26 -15.38 -23.67
C LYS A 4 8.77 -15.35 -23.29
N ASN A 5 8.34 -16.29 -22.43
CA ASN A 5 6.95 -16.41 -21.95
C ASN A 5 6.96 -16.59 -20.44
N GLU A 6 5.98 -15.99 -19.77
CA GLU A 6 5.72 -16.25 -18.36
C GLU A 6 5.29 -17.72 -18.15
N PHE A 7 5.70 -18.30 -17.04
CA PHE A 7 5.18 -19.59 -16.59
C PHE A 7 4.35 -19.42 -15.33
N ARG A 8 3.36 -20.27 -15.17
CA ARG A 8 2.49 -20.27 -14.00
C ARG A 8 3.06 -21.20 -12.92
N LEU A 9 3.33 -20.62 -11.75
CA LEU A 9 3.72 -21.34 -10.55
C LEU A 9 2.49 -21.60 -9.68
N GLY A 10 2.39 -22.84 -9.13
CA GLY A 10 1.41 -23.19 -8.10
C GLY A 10 2.11 -23.73 -6.87
N MET A 11 1.83 -23.16 -5.70
CA MET A 11 2.39 -23.59 -4.41
C MET A 11 1.28 -23.99 -3.46
N LYS A 12 1.31 -25.23 -2.95
CA LYS A 12 0.38 -25.69 -1.91
C LYS A 12 0.85 -25.27 -0.53
N TYR A 13 -0.10 -24.95 0.35
CA TYR A 13 0.16 -24.64 1.75
C TYR A 13 -0.69 -25.52 2.68
N SER A 14 -0.29 -25.63 3.93
CA SER A 14 -1.02 -26.42 4.92
C SER A 14 -2.35 -25.74 5.29
N HIS A 15 -3.43 -26.50 5.35
CA HIS A 15 -4.73 -26.03 5.84
C HIS A 15 -4.72 -25.60 7.32
N ARG A 16 -3.66 -25.95 8.07
CA ARG A 16 -3.49 -25.56 9.48
C ARG A 16 -2.99 -24.14 9.67
N LEU A 17 -2.57 -23.47 8.60
CA LEU A 17 -2.12 -22.07 8.71
C LEU A 17 -3.35 -21.19 8.98
N SER A 18 -3.35 -20.51 10.12
CA SER A 18 -4.36 -19.49 10.43
C SER A 18 -4.16 -18.29 9.49
N GLY A 19 -5.26 -17.66 9.02
CA GLY A 19 -5.16 -16.49 8.19
C GLY A 19 -4.82 -16.75 6.72
N HIS A 20 -5.33 -17.82 6.14
CA HIS A 20 -5.14 -18.22 4.73
C HIS A 20 -5.34 -17.11 3.69
N THR A 21 -5.90 -15.97 4.08
CA THR A 21 -6.17 -14.84 3.19
C THR A 21 -5.02 -13.83 3.08
N LYS A 22 -4.08 -13.88 4.03
CA LYS A 22 -2.96 -12.92 4.16
C LYS A 22 -1.63 -13.53 3.72
N MET A 23 -1.63 -14.29 2.63
CA MET A 23 -0.44 -14.97 2.12
C MET A 23 -0.18 -14.60 0.67
N GLY A 24 1.10 -14.57 0.32
CA GLY A 24 1.58 -14.36 -1.04
C GLY A 24 2.76 -15.23 -1.39
N ILE A 25 3.02 -15.34 -2.68
CA ILE A 25 4.27 -15.90 -3.22
C ILE A 25 5.27 -14.76 -3.33
N TYR A 26 6.50 -15.03 -2.89
CA TYR A 26 7.60 -14.09 -2.94
C TYR A 26 8.79 -14.75 -3.64
N TYR A 27 9.54 -13.97 -4.41
CA TYR A 27 10.81 -14.40 -4.97
C TYR A 27 11.97 -13.69 -4.26
N PHE A 28 13.08 -14.37 -4.14
CA PHE A 28 14.30 -13.80 -3.61
C PHE A 28 15.07 -13.07 -4.73
N ASP A 29 15.34 -11.80 -4.51
CA ASP A 29 16.21 -11.00 -5.38
C ASP A 29 17.62 -10.98 -4.80
N GLU A 30 18.56 -11.68 -5.45
CA GLU A 30 19.95 -11.80 -5.03
C GLU A 30 20.70 -10.46 -5.00
N LYS A 31 20.25 -9.47 -5.80
CA LYS A 31 20.93 -8.16 -5.85
C LYS A 31 20.58 -7.27 -4.67
N SER A 32 19.32 -7.26 -4.27
CA SER A 32 18.84 -6.48 -3.12
C SER A 32 18.82 -7.29 -1.82
N GLU A 33 19.09 -8.61 -1.90
CA GLU A 33 19.01 -9.58 -0.80
C GLU A 33 17.66 -9.57 -0.08
N ASN A 34 16.57 -9.33 -0.84
CA ASN A 34 15.22 -9.18 -0.30
C ASN A 34 14.22 -10.12 -0.98
N TRP A 35 13.18 -10.47 -0.22
CA TRP A 35 12.01 -11.15 -0.72
C TRP A 35 11.03 -10.14 -1.31
N ASN A 36 10.69 -10.30 -2.59
CA ASN A 36 9.78 -9.43 -3.30
C ASN A 36 8.46 -10.14 -3.60
N TYR A 37 7.35 -9.47 -3.30
CA TYR A 37 6.02 -10.00 -3.55
C TYR A 37 5.75 -10.18 -5.05
N VAL A 38 5.20 -11.34 -5.40
CA VAL A 38 4.65 -11.62 -6.74
C VAL A 38 3.13 -11.52 -6.69
N LYS A 39 2.53 -10.93 -7.72
CA LYS A 39 1.07 -10.86 -7.81
C LYS A 39 0.47 -12.24 -7.70
N THR A 40 -0.12 -12.54 -6.56
CA THR A 40 -0.59 -13.87 -6.17
C THR A 40 -2.11 -13.95 -6.23
N LYS A 41 -2.62 -15.09 -6.73
CA LYS A 41 -4.02 -15.49 -6.58
C LYS A 41 -4.09 -16.61 -5.53
N ASN A 42 -4.89 -16.40 -4.49
CA ASN A 42 -5.16 -17.41 -3.47
C ASN A 42 -6.45 -18.19 -3.81
N ASN A 43 -6.37 -19.50 -3.74
CA ASN A 43 -7.52 -20.39 -3.79
C ASN A 43 -7.61 -21.21 -2.47
N PRO A 44 -8.30 -20.68 -1.46
CA PRO A 44 -8.36 -21.31 -0.14
C PRO A 44 -9.01 -22.70 -0.15
N SER A 45 -9.97 -22.95 -1.05
CA SER A 45 -10.65 -24.24 -1.13
C SER A 45 -9.72 -25.38 -1.59
N LYS A 46 -8.64 -25.05 -2.29
CA LYS A 46 -7.62 -26.00 -2.76
C LYS A 46 -6.31 -25.89 -1.99
N ASN A 47 -6.19 -24.94 -1.05
CA ASN A 47 -4.97 -24.60 -0.33
C ASN A 47 -3.79 -24.36 -1.29
N ILE A 48 -4.02 -23.55 -2.34
CA ILE A 48 -3.02 -23.28 -3.36
C ILE A 48 -2.93 -21.78 -3.65
N LEU A 49 -1.70 -21.27 -3.68
CA LEU A 49 -1.35 -19.96 -4.22
C LEU A 49 -0.84 -20.13 -5.64
N THR A 50 -1.19 -19.20 -6.53
CA THR A 50 -0.67 -19.20 -7.91
C THR A 50 -0.16 -17.81 -8.29
N ALA A 51 0.95 -17.79 -9.03
CA ALA A 51 1.57 -16.58 -9.57
C ALA A 51 2.13 -16.85 -10.97
N ASN A 52 2.34 -15.79 -11.75
CA ASN A 52 3.10 -15.86 -13.00
C ASN A 52 4.51 -15.28 -12.77
N LEU A 53 5.51 -15.96 -13.30
CA LEU A 53 6.92 -15.58 -13.23
C LEU A 53 7.52 -15.59 -14.64
N ASP A 54 8.43 -14.66 -14.91
CA ASP A 54 9.15 -14.52 -16.18
C ASP A 54 10.58 -15.09 -16.13
N GLN A 55 11.02 -15.49 -14.94
CA GLN A 55 12.33 -16.11 -14.73
C GLN A 55 12.31 -17.04 -13.49
N PHE A 56 13.31 -17.93 -13.43
CA PHE A 56 13.47 -18.82 -12.29
C PHE A 56 14.17 -18.09 -11.14
N HIS A 57 13.53 -18.10 -9.98
CA HIS A 57 14.03 -17.57 -8.71
C HIS A 57 13.84 -18.61 -7.61
N ALA A 58 14.55 -18.43 -6.51
CA ALA A 58 14.12 -19.03 -5.25
C ALA A 58 12.79 -18.37 -4.86
N VAL A 59 11.78 -19.19 -4.55
CA VAL A 59 10.42 -18.70 -4.20
C VAL A 59 9.96 -19.31 -2.90
N THR A 60 9.16 -18.54 -2.16
CA THR A 60 8.54 -19.00 -0.91
C THR A 60 7.13 -18.42 -0.75
N ILE A 61 6.39 -18.97 0.22
CA ILE A 61 5.13 -18.40 0.70
C ILE A 61 5.43 -17.63 1.96
N ILE A 62 5.05 -16.35 2.01
CA ILE A 62 5.12 -15.54 3.22
C ILE A 62 3.69 -15.15 3.63
N GLN A 63 3.40 -15.28 4.92
CA GLN A 63 2.20 -14.74 5.53
C GLN A 63 2.52 -13.35 6.07
N ASP A 64 1.77 -12.36 5.60
CA ASP A 64 1.90 -10.98 6.03
C ASP A 64 0.67 -10.59 6.87
N LEU A 65 0.88 -10.41 8.15
CA LEU A 65 -0.14 -9.97 9.11
C LEU A 65 0.08 -8.52 9.58
N VAL A 66 1.08 -7.84 9.02
CA VAL A 66 1.45 -6.47 9.40
C VAL A 66 0.76 -5.49 8.46
N PRO A 67 -0.14 -4.63 8.95
CA PRO A 67 -0.75 -3.62 8.10
C PRO A 67 0.26 -2.52 7.73
N PRO A 68 0.04 -1.83 6.59
CA PRO A 68 0.87 -0.71 6.19
C PRO A 68 0.86 0.41 7.25
N GLN A 69 1.95 1.14 7.36
CA GLN A 69 2.12 2.22 8.32
C GLN A 69 2.00 3.58 7.62
N ILE A 70 1.31 4.51 8.29
CA ILE A 70 1.31 5.93 7.93
C ILE A 70 2.31 6.60 8.86
N LEU A 71 3.46 7.02 8.33
CA LEU A 71 4.58 7.56 9.09
C LEU A 71 4.34 9.01 9.43
N ASN A 72 4.17 9.85 8.40
CA ASN A 72 3.95 11.28 8.52
C ASN A 72 2.82 11.76 7.62
N THR A 73 2.25 12.92 7.97
CA THR A 73 1.30 13.64 7.12
C THR A 73 1.60 15.13 7.12
N TYR A 74 1.39 15.77 5.99
CA TYR A 74 1.29 17.22 5.91
C TYR A 74 -0.01 17.57 5.17
N PRO A 75 -0.91 18.33 5.81
CA PRO A 75 -0.88 18.83 7.20
C PRO A 75 -0.82 17.71 8.26
N ALA A 76 -0.19 18.02 9.40
CA ALA A 76 -0.11 17.10 10.54
C ALA A 76 -1.37 17.19 11.42
N SER A 77 -1.64 16.14 12.17
CA SER A 77 -2.77 16.12 13.13
C SER A 77 -2.58 17.15 14.23
N GLY A 78 -3.63 17.95 14.50
CA GLY A 78 -3.60 19.04 15.46
C GLY A 78 -2.84 20.28 14.99
N GLY A 79 -2.36 20.31 13.75
CA GLY A 79 -1.61 21.44 13.20
C GLY A 79 -2.50 22.65 12.93
N HIS A 80 -1.87 23.85 12.98
CA HIS A 80 -2.48 25.12 12.64
C HIS A 80 -1.68 25.74 11.49
N TYR A 81 -2.34 26.13 10.41
CA TYR A 81 -1.69 26.56 9.16
C TYR A 81 -2.35 27.80 8.58
N GLU A 82 -1.58 28.55 7.79
CA GLU A 82 -2.12 29.51 6.85
C GLU A 82 -2.71 28.73 5.67
N GLY A 83 -4.04 28.70 5.56
CA GLY A 83 -4.73 27.83 4.60
C GLY A 83 -4.30 28.07 3.15
N LYS A 84 -4.05 29.33 2.77
CA LYS A 84 -3.57 29.73 1.45
C LYS A 84 -2.16 29.22 1.11
N GLU A 85 -1.37 28.85 2.10
CA GLU A 85 -0.02 28.34 1.93
C GLU A 85 0.02 26.82 1.75
N ILE A 86 -1.05 26.11 2.13
CA ILE A 86 -1.13 24.68 1.89
C ILE A 86 -1.39 24.41 0.40
N LYS A 87 -0.32 24.16 -0.35
CA LYS A 87 -0.39 23.87 -1.78
C LYS A 87 -0.36 22.38 -2.08
N LYS A 88 -0.04 21.55 -1.09
CA LYS A 88 0.15 20.12 -1.27
C LYS A 88 -0.21 19.35 -0.01
N LEU A 89 -0.85 18.20 -0.19
CA LEU A 89 -0.97 17.18 0.83
C LEU A 89 0.14 16.15 0.61
N ILE A 90 0.77 15.72 1.69
CA ILE A 90 1.85 14.73 1.66
C ILE A 90 1.56 13.68 2.73
N ILE A 91 1.65 12.40 2.37
CA ILE A 91 1.45 11.28 3.28
C ILE A 91 2.59 10.30 3.04
N ASP A 92 3.46 10.13 4.04
CA ASP A 92 4.53 9.15 4.01
C ASP A 92 4.00 7.83 4.55
N ILE A 93 4.17 6.76 3.78
CA ILE A 93 3.65 5.43 4.08
C ILE A 93 4.73 4.37 3.91
N GLU A 94 4.63 3.30 4.65
CA GLU A 94 5.53 2.16 4.52
C GLU A 94 4.79 0.84 4.67
N ASP A 95 5.18 -0.12 3.86
CA ASP A 95 4.89 -1.54 4.02
C ASP A 95 6.13 -2.33 3.63
N THR A 96 6.64 -3.13 4.55
CA THR A 96 7.94 -3.80 4.39
C THR A 96 7.83 -5.23 3.91
N ILE A 97 6.62 -5.81 3.84
CA ILE A 97 6.43 -7.22 3.52
C ILE A 97 5.75 -7.38 2.16
N SER A 98 4.45 -7.14 2.07
CA SER A 98 3.73 -7.33 0.80
C SER A 98 3.76 -6.10 -0.10
N GLY A 99 3.97 -4.94 0.49
CA GLY A 99 3.98 -3.66 -0.21
C GLY A 99 2.59 -3.19 -0.62
N ILE A 100 2.52 -1.93 -1.08
CA ILE A 100 1.27 -1.28 -1.47
C ILE A 100 1.16 -1.25 -3.00
N GLU A 101 0.01 -1.62 -3.54
CA GLU A 101 -0.26 -1.51 -4.98
C GLU A 101 -0.70 -0.07 -5.32
N PRO A 102 -0.14 0.59 -6.35
CA PRO A 102 -0.52 1.96 -6.73
C PRO A 102 -1.86 1.98 -7.46
N LYS A 103 -2.93 1.67 -6.76
CA LYS A 103 -4.30 1.62 -7.28
C LYS A 103 -5.29 2.24 -6.30
N GLU A 104 -6.37 2.81 -6.82
CA GLU A 104 -7.43 3.43 -6.02
C GLU A 104 -8.04 2.52 -4.96
N LYS A 105 -8.11 1.22 -5.23
CA LYS A 105 -8.62 0.25 -4.25
C LYS A 105 -7.71 0.07 -3.04
N SER A 106 -6.42 0.38 -3.19
CA SER A 106 -5.40 0.24 -2.15
C SER A 106 -5.10 1.54 -1.42
N ILE A 107 -5.43 2.68 -2.04
CA ILE A 107 -5.18 4.02 -1.49
C ILE A 107 -6.47 4.84 -1.64
N SER A 108 -7.06 5.22 -0.53
CA SER A 108 -8.22 6.10 -0.50
C SER A 108 -7.95 7.27 0.44
N ILE A 109 -7.94 8.47 -0.11
CA ILE A 109 -7.72 9.72 0.62
C ILE A 109 -8.93 10.61 0.42
N LYS A 110 -9.47 11.15 1.52
CA LYS A 110 -10.56 12.12 1.47
C LYS A 110 -10.19 13.36 2.26
N LEU A 111 -10.40 14.51 1.68
CA LEU A 111 -10.30 15.82 2.34
C LEU A 111 -11.71 16.36 2.55
N ASN A 112 -12.10 16.61 3.81
CA ASN A 112 -13.43 17.07 4.20
C ASN A 112 -14.56 16.19 3.58
N GLY A 113 -14.34 14.85 3.60
CA GLY A 113 -15.28 13.88 3.02
C GLY A 113 -15.19 13.72 1.50
N THR A 114 -14.52 14.62 0.78
CA THR A 114 -14.37 14.55 -0.69
C THR A 114 -13.18 13.68 -1.06
N LYS A 115 -13.40 12.65 -1.88
CA LYS A 115 -12.33 11.76 -2.37
C LYS A 115 -11.36 12.50 -3.28
N LEU A 116 -10.06 12.28 -3.04
CA LEU A 116 -8.97 12.84 -3.83
C LEU A 116 -8.31 11.75 -4.70
N PHE A 117 -7.91 12.13 -5.90
CA PHE A 117 -7.12 11.29 -6.80
C PHE A 117 -5.64 11.61 -6.64
N CYS A 118 -5.02 10.95 -5.66
CA CYS A 118 -3.64 11.21 -5.26
C CYS A 118 -2.64 10.46 -6.13
N ALA A 119 -1.45 11.04 -6.30
CA ALA A 119 -0.30 10.37 -6.89
C ALA A 119 0.45 9.59 -5.81
N TYR A 120 0.68 8.29 -6.03
CA TYR A 120 1.55 7.46 -5.20
C TYR A 120 2.90 7.25 -5.88
N GLN A 121 3.98 7.54 -5.18
CA GLN A 121 5.37 7.37 -5.61
C GLN A 121 6.02 6.24 -4.79
N PRO A 122 6.03 4.98 -5.27
CA PRO A 122 6.49 3.82 -4.50
C PRO A 122 7.94 3.94 -4.02
N VAL A 123 8.84 4.49 -4.86
CA VAL A 123 10.25 4.66 -4.52
C VAL A 123 10.46 5.63 -3.35
N LYS A 124 9.65 6.68 -3.29
CA LYS A 124 9.66 7.65 -2.18
C LYS A 124 8.79 7.22 -1.01
N LYS A 125 8.01 6.14 -1.17
CA LYS A 125 7.01 5.70 -0.19
C LYS A 125 6.04 6.82 0.20
N GLN A 126 5.63 7.63 -0.79
CA GLN A 126 4.91 8.89 -0.55
C GLN A 126 3.67 9.00 -1.43
N ILE A 127 2.56 9.42 -0.83
CA ILE A 127 1.33 9.82 -1.51
C ILE A 127 1.26 11.34 -1.50
N THR A 128 0.95 11.94 -2.63
CA THR A 128 0.84 13.39 -2.76
C THR A 128 -0.41 13.81 -3.52
N TYR A 129 -0.94 14.98 -3.16
CA TYR A 129 -2.00 15.66 -3.87
C TYR A 129 -1.72 17.15 -3.92
N ASP A 130 -1.67 17.72 -5.12
CA ASP A 130 -1.47 19.16 -5.31
C ASP A 130 -2.84 19.86 -5.25
N LEU A 131 -2.93 20.91 -4.44
CA LEU A 131 -4.11 21.76 -4.31
C LEU A 131 -4.01 22.95 -5.26
N ASP A 132 -4.92 23.09 -6.20
CA ASP A 132 -4.96 24.23 -7.13
C ASP A 132 -5.10 25.56 -6.39
N ARG A 133 -5.86 25.53 -5.30
CA ARG A 133 -6.06 26.65 -4.36
C ARG A 133 -5.70 26.15 -2.97
N GLY A 134 -5.30 27.06 -2.11
CA GLY A 134 -5.16 26.74 -0.70
C GLY A 134 -6.48 26.29 -0.07
N LEU A 135 -6.46 26.02 1.21
CA LEU A 135 -7.65 25.68 1.98
C LEU A 135 -8.30 26.95 2.57
N ASN A 136 -9.61 26.88 2.74
CA ASN A 136 -10.36 27.95 3.42
C ASN A 136 -10.05 27.94 4.92
N ASP A 137 -10.36 29.04 5.60
CA ASP A 137 -10.27 29.09 7.05
C ASP A 137 -11.27 28.10 7.68
N GLY A 138 -10.89 27.53 8.82
CA GLY A 138 -11.71 26.59 9.58
C GLY A 138 -11.07 25.25 9.84
N GLU A 139 -11.87 24.30 10.32
CA GLU A 139 -11.44 22.94 10.62
C GLU A 139 -11.48 22.07 9.36
N HIS A 140 -10.46 21.23 9.22
CA HIS A 140 -10.34 20.29 8.12
C HIS A 140 -10.09 18.89 8.62
N THR A 141 -10.55 17.91 7.82
CA THR A 141 -10.31 16.49 8.07
C THR A 141 -9.63 15.85 6.86
N LEU A 142 -8.64 15.01 7.13
CA LEU A 142 -8.00 14.15 6.14
C LEU A 142 -8.19 12.69 6.56
N ASP A 143 -9.05 11.97 5.83
CA ASP A 143 -9.32 10.55 6.06
C ASP A 143 -8.46 9.72 5.11
N ILE A 144 -7.64 8.85 5.68
CA ILE A 144 -6.61 8.07 4.98
C ILE A 144 -6.89 6.59 5.19
N THR A 145 -7.07 5.84 4.11
CA THR A 145 -7.16 4.38 4.12
C THR A 145 -6.10 3.82 3.18
N ILE A 146 -5.25 2.94 3.71
CA ILE A 146 -4.20 2.25 2.95
C ILE A 146 -4.39 0.74 3.11
N ILE A 147 -4.32 0.01 1.99
CA ILE A 147 -4.44 -1.46 1.96
C ILE A 147 -3.22 -2.01 1.23
N ASP A 148 -2.56 -3.00 1.83
CA ASP A 148 -1.44 -3.72 1.21
C ASP A 148 -1.90 -4.75 0.15
N ARG A 149 -0.95 -5.45 -0.46
CA ARG A 149 -1.24 -6.42 -1.53
C ARG A 149 -1.90 -7.71 -1.06
N VAL A 150 -1.85 -8.02 0.22
CA VAL A 150 -2.52 -9.19 0.80
C VAL A 150 -3.79 -8.82 1.58
N GLY A 151 -4.12 -7.52 1.65
CA GLY A 151 -5.37 -6.99 2.19
C GLY A 151 -5.32 -6.64 3.68
N ASN A 152 -4.13 -6.40 4.29
CA ASN A 152 -4.09 -5.72 5.57
C ASN A 152 -4.37 -4.23 5.36
N GLN A 153 -5.06 -3.61 6.31
CA GLN A 153 -5.57 -2.25 6.17
C GLN A 153 -5.21 -1.38 7.36
N THR A 154 -4.83 -0.14 7.06
CA THR A 154 -4.67 0.94 8.06
C THR A 154 -5.59 2.08 7.71
N ASN A 155 -6.25 2.62 8.73
CA ASN A 155 -7.09 3.81 8.65
C ASN A 155 -6.54 4.87 9.61
N ARG A 156 -6.49 6.12 9.17
CA ARG A 156 -6.14 7.27 10.02
C ARG A 156 -6.99 8.47 9.65
N LEU A 157 -7.57 9.11 10.66
CA LEU A 157 -8.26 10.39 10.50
C LEU A 157 -7.41 11.48 11.13
N ILE A 158 -7.11 12.52 10.37
CA ILE A 158 -6.30 13.67 10.74
C ILE A 158 -7.22 14.87 10.84
N TYR A 159 -7.07 15.67 11.90
CA TYR A 159 -7.76 16.94 12.10
C TYR A 159 -6.71 18.05 12.14
N PHE A 160 -6.97 19.15 11.46
CA PHE A 160 -6.13 20.34 11.46
C PHE A 160 -6.96 21.59 11.19
N THR A 161 -6.43 22.77 11.48
CA THR A 161 -7.11 24.05 11.28
C THR A 161 -6.34 24.96 10.37
N CYS A 162 -7.07 25.75 9.59
CA CYS A 162 -6.52 26.82 8.74
C CYS A 162 -7.08 28.20 9.18
N LYS A 163 -6.25 29.22 8.99
CA LYS A 163 -6.59 30.64 9.19
C LYS A 163 -6.40 31.40 7.91
#